data_2b6dd696ab4eb75a24696760fd14bf88
#
_entry.id   2b6dd696ab4eb75a24696760fd14bf88
#
_cell.length_a   1.000
_cell.length_b   1.000
_cell.length_c   1.000
_cell.angle_alpha   90.00
_cell.angle_beta   90.00
_cell.angle_gamma   90.00
#
_symmetry.space_group_name_H-M   'P 1'
#
loop_
_entity.id
_entity.type
_entity.pdbx_description
1 polymer ?
#
loop_
_entity_poly.entity_id
_entity_poly.type
_entity_poly.pdbx_seq_one_letter_code
_entity_poly.pdbx_strand_id
1 'polypeptide(L)'
;MRIKGHYCFKQNGEIILEGDNLITLLGESFFLNRAINNQFEPIQYIVLGTGSTRPKKTDVELSNLTAKKKVTTSVDLNAKQIILNASFEANEVINTSEIGVSNDDILISHDIFNRIGSDFLSNSIGKVDVEYTFKLNTGAVRKDFIESENYDNVYWIAEPTQVVGVSEEDTHSGYVNVGSIEDVEDTNASYYYSRNTKNLYIHTSNNNNPNLMNIILETK
;
A
#
# COMPACT_ATOMS: atom_id res chain seq x y z
N MET A 1 10.16 -1.64 -11.24
CA MET A 1 9.17 -2.65 -10.75
C MET A 1 8.97 -2.38 -9.27
N ARG A 2 7.77 -2.11 -8.83
CA ARG A 2 7.44 -1.85 -7.42
C ARG A 2 6.43 -2.88 -6.95
N ILE A 3 6.57 -3.34 -5.72
CA ILE A 3 5.59 -4.19 -5.06
C ILE A 3 4.82 -3.31 -4.10
N LYS A 4 3.49 -3.32 -4.20
CA LYS A 4 2.58 -2.72 -3.22
C LYS A 4 1.96 -3.83 -2.38
N GLY A 5 1.85 -3.58 -1.09
CA GLY A 5 1.09 -4.42 -0.17
C GLY A 5 -0.20 -3.73 0.23
N HIS A 6 -1.28 -4.49 0.32
CA HIS A 6 -2.58 -4.03 0.78
C HIS A 6 -3.15 -5.08 1.71
N TYR A 7 -3.80 -4.65 2.78
CA TYR A 7 -4.47 -5.55 3.73
C TYR A 7 -5.93 -5.17 3.93
N CYS A 8 -6.75 -6.17 4.21
CA CYS A 8 -8.17 -6.03 4.47
C CYS A 8 -8.59 -6.98 5.60
N PHE A 9 -9.17 -6.43 6.65
CA PHE A 9 -9.80 -7.19 7.73
C PHE A 9 -11.29 -7.31 7.45
N LYS A 10 -11.81 -8.52 7.53
CA LYS A 10 -13.22 -8.82 7.26
C LYS A 10 -13.83 -9.58 8.43
N GLN A 11 -15.04 -9.23 8.84
CA GLN A 11 -15.83 -10.02 9.76
C GLN A 11 -17.22 -10.26 9.17
N ASN A 12 -17.66 -11.50 9.14
CA ASN A 12 -18.92 -11.91 8.50
C ASN A 12 -19.06 -11.49 7.01
N GLY A 13 -17.91 -11.35 6.31
CA GLY A 13 -17.84 -10.91 4.93
C GLY A 13 -17.82 -9.39 4.73
N GLU A 14 -18.00 -8.61 5.77
CA GLU A 14 -17.93 -7.15 5.73
C GLU A 14 -16.52 -6.65 6.05
N ILE A 15 -16.05 -5.65 5.30
CA ILE A 15 -14.77 -5.00 5.55
C ILE A 15 -14.90 -4.11 6.79
N ILE A 16 -14.04 -4.35 7.77
CA ILE A 16 -13.97 -3.56 9.00
C ILE A 16 -12.77 -2.61 9.02
N LEU A 17 -11.70 -2.96 8.28
CA LEU A 17 -10.51 -2.14 8.15
C LEU A 17 -9.75 -2.56 6.89
N GLU A 18 -9.18 -1.59 6.18
CA GLU A 18 -8.25 -1.84 5.07
C GLU A 18 -7.18 -0.75 5.01
N GLY A 19 -6.06 -1.04 4.40
CA GLY A 19 -4.96 -0.10 4.22
C GLY A 19 -3.83 -0.64 3.35
N ASP A 20 -2.96 0.26 2.94
CA ASP A 20 -1.73 -0.06 2.23
C ASP A 20 -0.57 -0.13 3.23
N ASN A 21 0.45 -0.90 2.93
CA ASN A 21 1.58 -1.07 3.82
C ASN A 21 2.93 -0.81 3.17
N LEU A 22 3.92 -0.59 4.02
CA LEU A 22 5.31 -0.43 3.64
C LEU A 22 5.98 -1.79 3.43
N ILE A 23 6.62 -1.99 2.27
CA ILE A 23 7.53 -3.11 2.06
C ILE A 23 8.88 -2.76 2.68
N THR A 24 9.39 -3.59 3.57
CA THR A 24 10.68 -3.38 4.22
C THR A 24 11.84 -3.63 3.25
N LEU A 25 13.06 -3.20 3.58
CA LEU A 25 14.26 -3.53 2.80
C LEU A 25 14.50 -5.05 2.74
N LEU A 26 14.21 -5.74 3.84
CA LEU A 26 14.27 -7.21 3.88
C LEU A 26 13.20 -7.83 2.98
N GLY A 27 11.99 -7.24 2.92
CA GLY A 27 10.94 -7.66 2.01
C GLY A 27 11.31 -7.45 0.55
N GLU A 28 11.88 -6.31 0.19
CA GLU A 28 12.40 -6.07 -1.16
C GLU A 28 13.49 -7.11 -1.52
N SER A 29 14.41 -7.36 -0.60
CA SER A 29 15.45 -8.38 -0.75
C SER A 29 14.88 -9.80 -0.88
N PHE A 30 13.82 -10.12 -0.10
CA PHE A 30 13.10 -11.38 -0.20
C PHE A 30 12.58 -11.64 -1.62
N PHE A 31 11.85 -10.68 -2.20
CA PHE A 31 11.30 -10.84 -3.55
C PHE A 31 12.39 -10.97 -4.63
N LEU A 32 13.47 -10.22 -4.52
CA LEU A 32 14.60 -10.31 -5.44
C LEU A 32 15.30 -11.67 -5.32
N ASN A 33 15.57 -12.14 -4.11
CA ASN A 33 16.26 -13.41 -3.89
C ASN A 33 15.40 -14.61 -4.32
N ARG A 34 14.09 -14.56 -4.12
CA ARG A 34 13.17 -15.62 -4.61
C ARG A 34 13.18 -15.74 -6.12
N ALA A 35 13.46 -14.68 -6.86
CA ALA A 35 13.57 -14.71 -8.32
C ALA A 35 14.88 -15.36 -8.80
N ILE A 36 15.94 -15.35 -7.98
CA ILE A 36 17.29 -15.82 -8.34
C ILE A 36 17.60 -17.18 -7.69
N ASN A 37 17.24 -17.32 -6.42
CA ASN A 37 17.51 -18.50 -5.61
C ASN A 37 16.46 -18.66 -4.49
N ASN A 38 16.48 -19.79 -3.79
CA ASN A 38 15.55 -20.09 -2.71
C ASN A 38 16.21 -19.91 -1.33
N GLN A 39 16.98 -18.84 -1.11
CA GLN A 39 17.66 -18.60 0.16
C GLN A 39 16.71 -18.29 1.32
N PHE A 40 15.53 -17.70 1.03
CA PHE A 40 14.53 -17.42 2.05
C PHE A 40 13.40 -18.46 2.00
N GLU A 41 12.91 -18.85 3.17
CA GLU A 41 11.67 -19.60 3.27
C GLU A 41 10.50 -18.81 2.66
N PRO A 42 9.47 -19.47 2.12
CA PRO A 42 8.28 -18.78 1.60
C PRO A 42 7.62 -17.88 2.65
N ILE A 43 6.78 -16.96 2.20
CA ILE A 43 5.87 -16.22 3.09
C ILE A 43 5.01 -17.24 3.84
N GLN A 44 4.95 -17.10 5.15
CA GLN A 44 4.26 -18.08 6.01
C GLN A 44 3.19 -17.47 6.89
N TYR A 45 3.32 -16.19 7.27
CA TYR A 45 2.49 -15.63 8.34
C TYR A 45 2.00 -14.22 8.03
N ILE A 46 0.75 -13.96 8.46
CA ILE A 46 0.31 -12.62 8.81
C ILE A 46 0.51 -12.47 10.32
N VAL A 47 1.09 -11.34 10.72
CA VAL A 47 1.42 -11.01 12.10
C VAL A 47 0.71 -9.73 12.53
N LEU A 48 0.19 -9.71 13.75
CA LEU A 48 -0.49 -8.56 14.34
C LEU A 48 0.24 -8.12 15.61
N GLY A 49 0.18 -6.83 15.90
CA GLY A 49 0.83 -6.26 17.07
C GLY A 49 0.08 -5.04 17.63
N THR A 50 0.63 -4.47 18.70
CA THR A 50 0.09 -3.28 19.37
C THR A 50 1.05 -2.09 19.31
N GLY A 51 2.02 -2.12 18.39
CA GLY A 51 2.93 -1.02 18.15
C GLY A 51 2.21 0.22 17.59
N SER A 52 2.80 1.40 17.86
CA SER A 52 2.32 2.69 17.37
C SER A 52 3.42 3.49 16.68
N THR A 53 4.59 2.90 16.55
CA THR A 53 5.72 3.56 15.87
C THR A 53 5.52 3.51 14.36
N ARG A 54 5.63 4.67 13.71
CA ARG A 54 5.50 4.76 12.25
C ARG A 54 6.44 3.77 11.56
N PRO A 55 5.95 2.95 10.62
CA PRO A 55 6.75 2.00 9.89
C PRO A 55 7.92 2.63 9.14
N LYS A 56 9.04 1.93 9.12
CA LYS A 56 10.25 2.30 8.38
C LYS A 56 10.72 1.15 7.52
N LYS A 57 11.36 1.44 6.40
CA LYS A 57 11.94 0.40 5.54
C LYS A 57 12.97 -0.47 6.25
N THR A 58 13.57 0.04 7.32
CA THR A 58 14.59 -0.67 8.12
C THR A 58 14.01 -1.56 9.21
N ASP A 59 12.68 -1.65 9.33
CA ASP A 59 12.06 -2.49 10.37
C ASP A 59 12.33 -3.97 10.05
N VAL A 60 12.70 -4.71 11.09
CA VAL A 60 13.04 -6.13 11.01
C VAL A 60 12.00 -7.01 11.72
N GLU A 61 11.18 -6.42 12.57
CA GLU A 61 10.11 -7.05 13.34
C GLU A 61 9.02 -6.02 13.68
N LEU A 62 7.84 -6.48 14.09
CA LEU A 62 6.82 -5.62 14.67
C LEU A 62 7.31 -5.08 16.03
N SER A 63 6.88 -3.87 16.38
CA SER A 63 7.27 -3.25 17.66
C SER A 63 6.78 -4.04 18.86
N ASN A 64 5.60 -4.64 18.76
CA ASN A 64 5.04 -5.47 19.83
C ASN A 64 4.11 -6.56 19.25
N LEU A 65 4.68 -7.66 18.81
CA LEU A 65 3.96 -8.81 18.26
C LEU A 65 3.01 -9.44 19.30
N THR A 66 1.74 -9.60 18.95
CA THR A 66 0.71 -10.19 19.81
C THR A 66 0.05 -11.43 19.22
N ALA A 67 -0.06 -11.53 17.90
CA ALA A 67 -0.65 -12.67 17.22
C ALA A 67 0.10 -12.99 15.91
N LYS A 68 0.14 -14.28 15.59
CA LYS A 68 0.81 -14.81 14.39
C LYS A 68 -0.02 -15.96 13.85
N LYS A 69 -0.46 -15.87 12.58
CA LYS A 69 -1.24 -16.94 11.92
C LYS A 69 -0.61 -17.34 10.61
N LYS A 70 -0.56 -18.65 10.40
CA LYS A 70 -0.12 -19.23 9.14
C LYS A 70 -1.10 -18.88 8.03
N VAL A 71 -0.58 -18.50 6.87
CA VAL A 71 -1.38 -18.10 5.71
C VAL A 71 -1.68 -19.27 4.79
N THR A 72 -2.83 -19.19 4.12
CA THR A 72 -3.05 -19.84 2.82
C THR A 72 -2.71 -18.85 1.71
N THR A 73 -2.12 -19.31 0.62
CA THR A 73 -1.62 -18.47 -0.45
C THR A 73 -2.27 -18.82 -1.77
N SER A 74 -2.56 -17.81 -2.59
CA SER A 74 -2.94 -17.97 -3.99
C SER A 74 -2.29 -16.89 -4.85
N VAL A 75 -2.24 -17.12 -6.17
CA VAL A 75 -1.67 -16.19 -7.14
C VAL A 75 -2.71 -15.88 -8.21
N ASP A 76 -2.99 -14.59 -8.41
CA ASP A 76 -3.76 -14.11 -9.55
C ASP A 76 -2.80 -13.50 -10.59
N LEU A 77 -2.56 -14.25 -11.66
CA LEU A 77 -1.65 -13.83 -12.73
C LEU A 77 -2.21 -12.66 -13.56
N ASN A 78 -3.54 -12.54 -13.67
CA ASN A 78 -4.16 -11.45 -14.43
C ASN A 78 -4.03 -10.13 -13.67
N ALA A 79 -4.31 -10.15 -12.37
CA ALA A 79 -4.14 -9.00 -11.50
C ALA A 79 -2.68 -8.78 -11.08
N LYS A 80 -1.77 -9.70 -11.42
CA LYS A 80 -0.34 -9.69 -11.02
C LYS A 80 -0.17 -9.55 -9.51
N GLN A 81 -0.87 -10.37 -8.74
CA GLN A 81 -0.87 -10.30 -7.29
C GLN A 81 -0.73 -11.67 -6.64
N ILE A 82 -0.14 -11.65 -5.45
CA ILE A 82 -0.12 -12.75 -4.50
C ILE A 82 -1.14 -12.41 -3.43
N ILE A 83 -2.02 -13.34 -3.09
CA ILE A 83 -3.05 -13.19 -2.08
C ILE A 83 -2.74 -14.15 -0.93
N LEU A 84 -2.72 -13.61 0.28
CA LEU A 84 -2.50 -14.33 1.52
C LEU A 84 -3.76 -14.22 2.37
N ASN A 85 -4.21 -15.31 2.95
CA ASN A 85 -5.38 -15.31 3.83
C ASN A 85 -5.05 -15.98 5.16
N ALA A 86 -5.47 -15.37 6.26
CA ALA A 86 -5.41 -15.93 7.60
C ALA A 86 -6.66 -15.57 8.39
N SER A 87 -7.12 -16.48 9.27
CA SER A 87 -8.24 -16.23 10.18
C SER A 87 -7.73 -16.12 11.61
N PHE A 88 -8.07 -15.03 12.28
CA PHE A 88 -7.78 -14.76 13.68
C PHE A 88 -9.05 -14.89 14.50
N GLU A 89 -8.95 -15.26 15.76
CA GLU A 89 -10.06 -15.09 16.69
C GLU A 89 -10.23 -13.60 17.01
N ALA A 90 -11.47 -13.15 17.26
CA ALA A 90 -11.76 -11.74 17.51
C ALA A 90 -10.92 -11.15 18.66
N ASN A 91 -10.67 -11.92 19.73
CA ASN A 91 -9.84 -11.51 20.85
C ASN A 91 -8.34 -11.34 20.49
N GLU A 92 -7.85 -11.97 19.42
CA GLU A 92 -6.49 -11.79 18.92
C GLU A 92 -6.35 -10.49 18.10
N VAL A 93 -7.47 -9.96 17.58
CA VAL A 93 -7.50 -8.73 16.76
C VAL A 93 -7.81 -7.50 17.62
N ILE A 94 -8.65 -7.64 18.64
CA ILE A 94 -8.97 -6.55 19.56
C ILE A 94 -7.69 -5.99 20.19
N ASN A 95 -7.60 -4.67 20.23
CA ASN A 95 -6.45 -3.91 20.70
C ASN A 95 -5.21 -3.92 19.80
N THR A 96 -5.24 -4.55 18.64
CA THR A 96 -4.13 -4.43 17.68
C THR A 96 -4.14 -3.07 16.97
N SER A 97 -2.97 -2.64 16.57
CA SER A 97 -2.73 -1.39 15.84
C SER A 97 -1.58 -1.52 14.84
N GLU A 98 -1.10 -2.74 14.63
CA GLU A 98 0.08 -3.03 13.83
C GLU A 98 -0.13 -4.33 13.07
N ILE A 99 0.25 -4.35 11.79
CA ILE A 99 0.17 -5.52 10.91
C ILE A 99 1.45 -5.68 10.13
N GLY A 100 1.83 -6.92 9.87
CA GLY A 100 2.92 -7.26 8.99
C GLY A 100 2.73 -8.61 8.32
N VAL A 101 3.59 -8.88 7.37
CA VAL A 101 3.76 -10.18 6.73
C VAL A 101 5.18 -10.66 6.98
N SER A 102 5.34 -11.90 7.35
CA SER A 102 6.65 -12.48 7.64
C SER A 102 6.77 -13.93 7.15
N ASN A 103 8.01 -14.38 7.03
CA ASN A 103 8.37 -15.78 7.24
C ASN A 103 8.95 -15.92 8.66
N ASP A 104 9.59 -17.04 9.00
CA ASP A 104 10.14 -17.19 10.36
C ASP A 104 11.35 -16.28 10.61
N ASP A 105 12.03 -15.81 9.57
CA ASP A 105 13.32 -15.13 9.67
C ASP A 105 13.23 -13.61 9.50
N ILE A 106 12.28 -13.11 8.69
CA ILE A 106 12.24 -11.69 8.32
C ILE A 106 10.82 -11.12 8.30
N LEU A 107 10.71 -9.83 8.61
CA LEU A 107 9.52 -9.01 8.36
C LEU A 107 9.57 -8.48 6.92
N ILE A 108 8.59 -8.88 6.11
CA ILE A 108 8.50 -8.53 4.68
C ILE A 108 7.79 -7.19 4.48
N SER A 109 6.79 -6.94 5.32
CA SER A 109 6.01 -5.71 5.26
C SER A 109 5.52 -5.30 6.63
N HIS A 110 5.26 -4.00 6.80
CA HIS A 110 4.84 -3.39 8.06
C HIS A 110 3.91 -2.22 7.83
N ASP A 111 2.83 -2.14 8.61
CA ASP A 111 1.99 -0.95 8.73
C ASP A 111 1.41 -0.81 10.12
N ILE A 112 0.95 0.41 10.43
CA ILE A 112 0.18 0.74 11.63
C ILE A 112 -1.18 1.32 11.23
N PHE A 113 -2.17 1.07 12.04
CA PHE A 113 -3.54 1.57 11.87
C PHE A 113 -4.12 2.05 13.20
N ASN A 114 -5.27 2.69 13.14
CA ASN A 114 -6.01 3.03 14.35
C ASN A 114 -6.37 1.75 15.10
N ARG A 115 -6.12 1.75 16.40
CA ARG A 115 -6.35 0.58 17.25
C ARG A 115 -7.76 0.03 17.07
N ILE A 116 -7.86 -1.26 16.79
CA ILE A 116 -9.15 -1.94 16.66
C ILE A 116 -9.76 -2.10 18.06
N GLY A 117 -10.81 -1.34 18.34
CA GLY A 117 -11.61 -1.49 19.55
C GLY A 117 -12.65 -2.62 19.40
N SER A 118 -13.26 -3.02 20.50
CA SER A 118 -14.37 -4.00 20.48
C SER A 118 -15.62 -3.50 19.74
N ASP A 119 -15.77 -2.21 19.61
CA ASP A 119 -16.83 -1.51 18.88
C ASP A 119 -16.67 -1.56 17.35
N PHE A 120 -15.46 -1.82 16.85
CA PHE A 120 -15.20 -2.07 15.43
C PHE A 120 -15.67 -3.46 14.97
N LEU A 121 -15.78 -4.41 15.90
CA LEU A 121 -16.20 -5.76 15.58
C LEU A 121 -17.71 -5.88 15.71
N SER A 122 -18.37 -6.37 14.68
CA SER A 122 -19.81 -6.68 14.72
C SER A 122 -20.13 -7.77 15.77
N ASN A 123 -19.12 -8.56 16.14
CA ASN A 123 -19.20 -9.53 17.22
C ASN A 123 -17.80 -9.69 17.87
N SER A 124 -17.72 -9.50 19.19
CA SER A 124 -16.50 -9.74 19.96
C SER A 124 -16.12 -11.24 20.08
N ILE A 125 -17.01 -12.11 19.64
CA ILE A 125 -16.83 -13.57 19.58
C ILE A 125 -16.91 -13.96 18.10
N GLY A 126 -15.94 -14.73 17.61
CA GLY A 126 -15.92 -15.19 16.23
C GLY A 126 -14.58 -14.91 15.56
N LYS A 127 -14.57 -15.10 14.25
CA LYS A 127 -13.34 -14.97 13.46
C LYS A 127 -13.33 -13.64 12.71
N VAL A 128 -12.12 -13.14 12.54
CA VAL A 128 -11.79 -12.03 11.65
C VAL A 128 -10.84 -12.58 10.59
N ASP A 129 -11.27 -12.54 9.35
CA ASP A 129 -10.45 -12.95 8.22
C ASP A 129 -9.59 -11.76 7.78
N VAL A 130 -8.30 -12.00 7.64
CA VAL A 130 -7.34 -11.01 7.14
C VAL A 130 -6.85 -11.49 5.78
N GLU A 131 -7.20 -10.72 4.76
CA GLU A 131 -6.66 -10.86 3.40
C GLU A 131 -5.52 -9.86 3.23
N TYR A 132 -4.42 -10.33 2.70
CA TYR A 132 -3.26 -9.50 2.42
C TYR A 132 -2.79 -9.75 0.98
N THR A 133 -2.64 -8.69 0.20
CA THR A 133 -2.21 -8.80 -1.19
C THR A 133 -0.87 -8.10 -1.42
N PHE A 134 0.03 -8.77 -2.15
CA PHE A 134 1.17 -8.14 -2.77
C PHE A 134 0.90 -8.00 -4.26
N LYS A 135 0.83 -6.79 -4.74
CA LYS A 135 0.59 -6.48 -6.16
C LYS A 135 1.85 -5.95 -6.81
N LEU A 136 2.19 -6.55 -7.95
CA LEU A 136 3.27 -6.06 -8.79
C LEU A 136 2.80 -4.81 -9.54
N ASN A 137 3.33 -3.66 -9.14
CA ASN A 137 3.08 -2.41 -9.84
C ASN A 137 4.12 -2.24 -10.95
N THR A 138 3.64 -2.16 -12.19
CA THR A 138 4.46 -1.93 -13.39
C THR A 138 4.46 -0.47 -13.82
N GLY A 139 3.97 0.43 -12.98
CA GLY A 139 3.92 1.87 -13.26
C GLY A 139 5.30 2.46 -13.60
N ALA A 140 5.32 3.40 -14.52
CA ALA A 140 6.53 4.12 -14.90
C ALA A 140 6.82 5.26 -13.92
N VAL A 141 8.07 5.37 -13.47
CA VAL A 141 8.53 6.57 -12.75
C VAL A 141 8.68 7.72 -13.73
N ARG A 142 8.11 8.87 -13.40
CA ARG A 142 8.19 10.10 -14.21
C ARG A 142 8.85 11.21 -13.41
N LYS A 143 9.66 12.02 -14.10
CA LYS A 143 10.41 13.17 -13.57
C LYS A 143 10.47 14.36 -14.52
N ASP A 144 9.62 14.39 -15.51
CA ASP A 144 9.59 15.40 -16.58
C ASP A 144 8.33 16.27 -16.50
N PHE A 145 7.89 16.55 -15.28
CA PHE A 145 6.75 17.41 -15.00
C PHE A 145 7.10 18.88 -15.22
N ILE A 146 6.16 19.62 -15.76
CA ILE A 146 6.22 21.06 -16.01
C ILE A 146 5.32 21.76 -15.01
N GLU A 147 5.80 22.80 -14.34
CA GLU A 147 5.00 23.62 -13.45
C GLU A 147 3.92 24.39 -14.22
N SER A 148 2.72 24.44 -13.68
CA SER A 148 1.63 25.18 -14.31
C SER A 148 1.84 26.68 -14.14
N GLU A 149 1.60 27.46 -15.21
CA GLU A 149 1.62 28.93 -15.15
C GLU A 149 0.33 29.52 -14.58
N ASN A 150 -0.76 28.74 -14.50
CA ASN A 150 -2.10 29.21 -14.16
C ASN A 150 -2.64 28.68 -12.83
N TYR A 151 -1.99 27.68 -12.23
CA TYR A 151 -2.45 27.01 -11.02
C TYR A 151 -1.28 26.81 -10.06
N ASP A 152 -1.44 27.17 -8.81
CA ASP A 152 -0.38 27.09 -7.79
C ASP A 152 -0.12 25.63 -7.37
N ASN A 153 1.16 25.24 -7.28
CA ASN A 153 1.60 23.88 -6.91
C ASN A 153 1.08 22.76 -7.80
N VAL A 154 0.52 23.07 -8.97
CA VAL A 154 0.09 22.11 -9.96
C VAL A 154 1.19 21.90 -11.00
N TYR A 155 1.48 20.64 -11.26
CA TYR A 155 2.45 20.22 -12.26
C TYR A 155 1.76 19.33 -13.29
N TRP A 156 2.20 19.39 -14.53
CA TRP A 156 1.63 18.57 -15.58
C TRP A 156 2.68 17.91 -16.47
N ILE A 157 2.27 16.83 -17.13
CA ILE A 157 3.07 16.10 -18.12
C ILE A 157 2.15 15.58 -19.22
N ALA A 158 2.65 15.56 -20.45
CA ALA A 158 1.98 14.88 -21.54
C ALA A 158 2.10 13.35 -21.38
N GLU A 159 0.97 12.65 -21.23
CA GLU A 159 0.92 11.20 -21.08
C GLU A 159 -0.13 10.63 -22.05
N PRO A 160 0.32 10.01 -23.17
CA PRO A 160 -0.60 9.53 -24.22
C PRO A 160 -1.48 8.37 -23.76
N THR A 161 -1.03 7.63 -22.74
CA THR A 161 -1.76 6.49 -22.18
C THR A 161 -2.63 6.94 -21.03
N GLN A 162 -3.85 6.41 -20.94
CA GLN A 162 -4.74 6.78 -19.85
C GLN A 162 -4.12 6.43 -18.49
N VAL A 163 -3.94 7.44 -17.64
CA VAL A 163 -3.51 7.26 -16.26
C VAL A 163 -4.70 6.85 -15.41
N VAL A 164 -4.53 5.80 -14.64
CA VAL A 164 -5.54 5.23 -13.72
C VAL A 164 -5.10 5.26 -12.27
N GLY A 165 -3.83 5.58 -12.00
CA GLY A 165 -3.29 5.76 -10.66
C GLY A 165 -2.01 6.58 -10.68
N VAL A 166 -1.82 7.38 -9.63
CA VAL A 166 -0.61 8.15 -9.36
C VAL A 166 -0.19 7.90 -7.91
N SER A 167 1.10 7.73 -7.67
CA SER A 167 1.62 7.61 -6.29
C SER A 167 3.05 8.12 -6.20
N GLU A 168 3.44 8.56 -5.00
CA GLU A 168 4.83 8.85 -4.67
C GLU A 168 5.51 7.59 -4.12
N GLU A 169 6.80 7.41 -4.40
CA GLU A 169 7.52 6.20 -3.96
C GLU A 169 7.57 6.07 -2.44
N ASP A 170 7.65 7.21 -1.74
CA ASP A 170 7.86 7.25 -0.28
C ASP A 170 6.56 7.43 0.52
N THR A 171 5.40 7.50 -0.14
CA THR A 171 4.10 7.62 0.54
C THR A 171 3.33 6.30 0.49
N HIS A 172 2.57 6.03 1.57
CA HIS A 172 1.78 4.80 1.72
C HIS A 172 0.47 4.84 0.94
N SER A 173 -0.01 6.04 0.59
CA SER A 173 -1.27 6.24 -0.13
C SER A 173 -1.05 6.73 -1.56
N GLY A 174 -1.87 6.26 -2.47
CA GLY A 174 -1.96 6.82 -3.82
C GLY A 174 -2.61 8.22 -3.80
N TYR A 175 -2.45 8.93 -4.89
CA TYR A 175 -3.11 10.23 -5.09
C TYR A 175 -4.60 10.03 -5.34
N VAL A 176 -5.41 10.97 -4.87
CA VAL A 176 -6.85 10.99 -5.15
C VAL A 176 -7.08 11.46 -6.58
N ASN A 177 -7.91 10.73 -7.33
CA ASN A 177 -8.37 11.17 -8.64
C ASN A 177 -9.49 12.20 -8.46
N VAL A 178 -9.29 13.41 -8.97
CA VAL A 178 -10.26 14.51 -8.88
C VAL A 178 -10.87 14.85 -10.25
N GLY A 179 -11.89 15.72 -10.26
CA GLY A 179 -12.72 15.96 -11.45
C GLY A 179 -12.16 16.99 -12.42
N SER A 180 -11.31 17.90 -11.96
CA SER A 180 -10.81 19.04 -12.73
C SER A 180 -9.41 19.46 -12.32
N ILE A 181 -8.80 20.42 -13.03
CA ILE A 181 -7.49 20.96 -12.69
C ILE A 181 -7.62 21.88 -11.46
N GLU A 182 -8.70 22.59 -11.32
CA GLU A 182 -9.01 23.42 -10.15
C GLU A 182 -9.07 22.56 -8.88
N ASP A 183 -9.68 21.37 -8.95
CA ASP A 183 -9.71 20.43 -7.83
C ASP A 183 -8.30 19.89 -7.50
N VAL A 184 -7.38 19.78 -8.49
CA VAL A 184 -5.98 19.42 -8.25
C VAL A 184 -5.28 20.52 -7.47
N GLU A 185 -5.47 21.79 -7.81
CA GLU A 185 -4.90 22.93 -7.08
C GLU A 185 -5.31 22.94 -5.61
N ASP A 186 -6.58 22.67 -5.34
CA ASP A 186 -7.18 22.73 -4.00
C ASP A 186 -6.91 21.47 -3.14
N THR A 187 -6.37 20.40 -3.74
CA THR A 187 -6.25 19.11 -3.06
C THR A 187 -4.83 18.53 -3.14
N ASN A 188 -4.12 18.50 -2.01
CA ASN A 188 -2.81 17.85 -1.92
C ASN A 188 -2.93 16.33 -2.18
N ALA A 189 -1.87 15.74 -2.72
CA ALA A 189 -1.83 14.33 -3.12
C ALA A 189 -3.00 13.96 -4.05
N SER A 190 -3.23 14.77 -5.09
CA SER A 190 -4.28 14.57 -6.07
C SER A 190 -3.78 14.53 -7.49
N TYR A 191 -4.61 14.02 -8.40
CA TYR A 191 -4.35 14.06 -9.82
C TYR A 191 -5.62 14.16 -10.64
N TYR A 192 -5.49 14.73 -11.85
CA TYR A 192 -6.51 14.73 -12.90
C TYR A 192 -5.88 14.37 -14.24
N TYR A 193 -6.45 13.39 -14.93
CA TYR A 193 -6.03 13.02 -16.28
C TYR A 193 -7.06 13.49 -17.31
N SER A 194 -6.65 14.47 -18.13
CA SER A 194 -7.47 14.96 -19.24
C SER A 194 -7.37 14.04 -20.45
N ARG A 195 -8.45 13.33 -20.75
CA ARG A 195 -8.55 12.45 -21.94
C ARG A 195 -8.45 13.22 -23.25
N ASN A 196 -8.88 14.48 -23.25
CA ASN A 196 -8.91 15.32 -24.45
C ASN A 196 -7.52 15.83 -24.84
N THR A 197 -6.78 16.35 -23.87
CA THR A 197 -5.43 16.90 -24.08
C THR A 197 -4.32 15.87 -23.91
N LYS A 198 -4.64 14.70 -23.34
CA LYS A 198 -3.66 13.68 -22.96
C LYS A 198 -2.61 14.20 -21.96
N ASN A 199 -3.03 15.08 -21.08
CA ASN A 199 -2.18 15.61 -20.03
C ASN A 199 -2.63 15.06 -18.67
N LEU A 200 -1.65 14.69 -17.86
CA LEU A 200 -1.79 14.40 -16.45
C LEU A 200 -1.41 15.65 -15.66
N TYR A 201 -2.25 16.06 -14.73
CA TYR A 201 -2.02 17.14 -13.77
C TYR A 201 -1.92 16.54 -12.39
N ILE A 202 -0.96 16.98 -11.58
CA ILE A 202 -0.76 16.50 -10.21
C ILE A 202 -0.47 17.64 -9.25
N HIS A 203 -0.87 17.45 -7.99
CA HIS A 203 -0.44 18.24 -6.85
C HIS A 203 0.20 17.29 -5.83
N THR A 204 1.46 17.50 -5.48
CA THR A 204 2.20 16.60 -4.59
C THR A 204 1.70 16.69 -3.14
N SER A 205 1.96 15.66 -2.34
CA SER A 205 1.45 15.56 -0.96
C SER A 205 1.98 16.67 -0.03
N ASN A 206 3.11 17.27 -0.36
CA ASN A 206 3.83 18.26 0.46
C ASN A 206 4.21 19.54 -0.30
N ASN A 207 3.55 19.81 -1.42
CA ASN A 207 3.80 20.97 -2.30
C ASN A 207 5.23 21.04 -2.88
N ASN A 208 5.96 19.94 -2.86
CA ASN A 208 7.29 19.87 -3.45
C ASN A 208 7.24 19.65 -4.96
N ASN A 209 8.31 20.06 -5.65
CA ASN A 209 8.46 19.78 -7.06
C ASN A 209 8.52 18.27 -7.34
N PRO A 210 7.59 17.70 -8.15
CA PRO A 210 7.51 16.27 -8.42
C PRO A 210 8.76 15.71 -9.11
N ASN A 211 9.55 16.56 -9.78
CA ASN A 211 10.79 16.14 -10.44
C ASN A 211 11.90 15.79 -9.43
N LEU A 212 11.77 16.23 -8.19
CA LEU A 212 12.65 15.84 -7.07
C LEU A 212 12.20 14.57 -6.38
N MET A 213 11.04 14.03 -6.77
CA MET A 213 10.40 12.85 -6.18
C MET A 213 10.30 11.74 -7.24
N ASN A 214 10.01 10.53 -6.83
CA ASN A 214 9.70 9.44 -7.74
C ASN A 214 8.16 9.31 -7.85
N ILE A 215 7.59 10.00 -8.83
CA ILE A 215 6.16 9.89 -9.15
C ILE A 215 5.95 8.67 -10.04
N ILE A 216 5.08 7.78 -9.62
CA ILE A 216 4.76 6.53 -10.30
C ILE A 216 3.39 6.65 -10.94
N LEU A 217 3.32 6.43 -12.25
CA LEU A 217 2.06 6.41 -13.00
C LEU A 217 1.63 4.97 -13.29
N GLU A 218 0.39 4.67 -12.98
CA GLU A 218 -0.29 3.46 -13.42
C GLU A 218 -1.13 3.79 -14.66
N THR A 219 -0.89 3.11 -15.75
CA THR A 219 -1.59 3.34 -17.03
C THR A 219 -2.38 2.12 -17.46
N LYS A 220 -3.44 2.35 -18.28
CA LYS A 220 -4.34 1.30 -18.77
C LYS A 220 -4.26 1.19 -20.29
#